data_153ab6189632394c17c008fc56743a9d
#
_entry.id   153ab6189632394c17c008fc56743a9d
#
_cell.length_a   1.000
_cell.length_b   1.000
_cell.length_c   1.000
_cell.angle_alpha   90.00
_cell.angle_beta   90.00
_cell.angle_gamma   90.00
#
_symmetry.space_group_name_H-M   'P 1'
#
loop_
_entity.id
_entity.type
_entity.pdbx_description
1 polymer ?
#
loop_
_entity_poly.entity_id
_entity_poly.type
_entity_poly.pdbx_seq_one_letter_code
_entity_poly.pdbx_strand_id
1 'polypeptide(L)'
;MRILKSHPLLKLANSYVIDSPQPSNLSYLWNFGSLLAFCLIIQIVTGVTLAMHYNPSVLEAFNSVEHIMRDVNNGWLIRYLHSNTASAFFFLVYLHIGRGLYYGSYRAPRTLVWTIGTVIFILMMATAFLGYVLPYGQMSLWGATVITNLMSAIPWVGQDIVEFIWGGFSVNNATLNRFFSLHFVLPFVLAALALMHLIALHDSAGSGNPLGVSGNYDRLPFAPYFIFKDLITIFMFILGLSIFVFFMPNVLGDSENYVMANPMQTPPAIVPEWYLLPFYAILRSIPNKLLGVIAMFSAILILLAMPFTDLSRSRGIQFRPLSKIVFYIFIANFLILMILGAKHVESPFIEFGQISTVLYFSHFLIIVPVISLLENSLIDLNLLYRKKI
;
A
#
# COMPACT_ATOMS: atom_id res chain seq x y z
N MET A 1 -6.28 37.30 21.83
CA MET A 1 -5.72 36.51 20.69
C MET A 1 -5.63 35.04 21.10
N ARG A 2 -6.09 34.10 20.25
CA ARG A 2 -5.96 32.68 20.60
C ARG A 2 -4.47 32.29 20.55
N ILE A 3 -3.97 31.67 21.62
CA ILE A 3 -2.56 31.21 21.73
C ILE A 3 -2.09 30.40 20.53
N LEU A 4 -3.01 29.60 19.94
CA LEU A 4 -2.79 28.82 18.70
C LEU A 4 -2.44 29.68 17.48
N LYS A 5 -2.73 30.99 17.49
CA LYS A 5 -2.45 31.92 16.37
C LYS A 5 -1.28 32.85 16.62
N SER A 6 -0.79 32.93 17.89
CA SER A 6 0.30 33.81 18.27
C SER A 6 1.65 33.13 18.39
N HIS A 7 1.69 31.89 18.89
CA HIS A 7 2.95 31.14 19.01
C HIS A 7 3.35 30.49 17.66
N PRO A 8 4.59 30.68 17.18
CA PRO A 8 4.99 30.21 15.83
C PRO A 8 4.71 28.74 15.54
N LEU A 9 5.10 27.82 16.45
CA LEU A 9 4.87 26.38 16.30
C LEU A 9 3.38 26.02 16.35
N LEU A 10 2.63 26.63 17.27
CA LEU A 10 1.19 26.39 17.38
C LEU A 10 0.43 26.98 16.18
N LYS A 11 0.88 28.11 15.64
CA LYS A 11 0.34 28.67 14.40
C LYS A 11 0.55 27.74 13.22
N LEU A 12 1.72 27.12 13.11
CA LEU A 12 2.00 26.11 12.08
C LEU A 12 1.03 24.92 12.22
N ALA A 13 0.93 24.31 13.40
CA ALA A 13 0.00 23.22 13.66
C ALA A 13 -1.46 23.62 13.38
N ASN A 14 -1.87 24.82 13.81
CA ASN A 14 -3.21 25.36 13.57
C ASN A 14 -3.54 25.47 12.06
N SER A 15 -2.56 25.86 11.23
CA SER A 15 -2.77 26.02 9.79
C SER A 15 -3.02 24.70 9.06
N TYR A 16 -2.54 23.57 9.60
CA TYR A 16 -2.74 22.24 9.02
C TYR A 16 -3.96 21.50 9.59
N VAL A 17 -4.18 21.60 10.90
CA VAL A 17 -5.13 20.73 11.63
C VAL A 17 -6.45 21.44 11.97
N ILE A 18 -6.47 22.77 12.05
CA ILE A 18 -7.66 23.53 12.49
C ILE A 18 -8.19 24.42 11.36
N ASP A 19 -7.42 25.40 10.94
CA ASP A 19 -7.87 26.44 10.00
C ASP A 19 -7.66 26.03 8.53
N SER A 20 -7.12 24.83 8.24
CA SER A 20 -6.90 24.35 6.87
C SER A 20 -8.20 24.33 6.07
N PRO A 21 -8.32 25.12 5.00
CA PRO A 21 -9.56 25.20 4.23
C PRO A 21 -9.71 23.95 3.34
N GLN A 22 -10.79 23.20 3.49
CA GLN A 22 -11.13 22.01 2.72
C GLN A 22 -12.39 22.24 1.87
N PRO A 23 -12.51 21.62 0.68
CA PRO A 23 -13.76 21.64 -0.07
C PRO A 23 -14.91 21.09 0.78
N SER A 24 -16.08 21.76 0.74
CA SER A 24 -17.25 21.38 1.55
C SER A 24 -17.87 20.06 1.15
N ASN A 25 -17.68 19.62 -0.10
CA ASN A 25 -18.32 18.45 -0.73
C ASN A 25 -17.48 17.17 -0.70
N LEU A 26 -16.50 17.05 0.20
CA LEU A 26 -15.68 15.84 0.32
C LEU A 26 -16.55 14.66 0.77
N SER A 27 -16.44 13.54 0.04
CA SER A 27 -17.06 12.26 0.43
C SER A 27 -16.19 11.51 1.46
N TYR A 28 -16.72 10.41 2.03
CA TYR A 28 -15.96 9.55 2.94
C TYR A 28 -14.74 8.88 2.29
N LEU A 29 -14.64 8.85 0.97
CA LEU A 29 -13.44 8.35 0.27
C LEU A 29 -12.20 9.20 0.55
N TRP A 30 -12.36 10.46 0.99
CA TRP A 30 -11.25 11.32 1.42
C TRP A 30 -10.74 11.03 2.84
N ASN A 31 -11.50 10.26 3.62
CA ASN A 31 -11.12 9.87 4.98
C ASN A 31 -10.05 8.74 5.00
N PHE A 32 -9.77 8.09 3.87
CA PHE A 32 -8.72 7.04 3.84
C PHE A 32 -7.34 7.54 4.24
N GLY A 33 -7.02 8.82 3.98
CA GLY A 33 -5.74 9.41 4.39
C GLY A 33 -5.58 9.47 5.91
N SER A 34 -6.60 9.93 6.63
CA SER A 34 -6.60 9.97 8.11
C SER A 34 -6.60 8.57 8.72
N LEU A 35 -7.32 7.62 8.12
CA LEU A 35 -7.30 6.20 8.54
C LEU A 35 -5.91 5.57 8.37
N LEU A 36 -5.23 5.85 7.26
CA LEU A 36 -3.85 5.38 7.05
C LEU A 36 -2.88 5.96 8.08
N ALA A 37 -3.01 7.25 8.40
CA ALA A 37 -2.23 7.86 9.47
C ALA A 37 -2.51 7.21 10.84
N PHE A 38 -3.76 6.89 11.12
CA PHE A 38 -4.16 6.18 12.32
C PHE A 38 -3.58 4.75 12.39
N CYS A 39 -3.61 4.01 11.26
CA CYS A 39 -2.95 2.72 11.16
C CYS A 39 -1.43 2.81 11.42
N LEU A 40 -0.76 3.82 10.87
CA LEU A 40 0.67 4.02 11.10
C LEU A 40 0.98 4.27 12.58
N ILE A 41 0.15 5.05 13.28
CA ILE A 41 0.29 5.27 14.72
C ILE A 41 0.12 3.95 15.48
N ILE A 42 -0.91 3.16 15.18
CA ILE A 42 -1.11 1.83 15.81
C ILE A 42 0.12 0.95 15.58
N GLN A 43 0.61 0.88 14.34
CA GLN A 43 1.77 0.05 13.99
C GLN A 43 3.04 0.47 14.73
N ILE A 44 3.32 1.77 14.83
CA ILE A 44 4.50 2.25 15.57
C ILE A 44 4.36 1.96 17.06
N VAL A 45 3.22 2.28 17.67
CA VAL A 45 3.00 2.08 19.12
C VAL A 45 3.07 0.59 19.47
N THR A 46 2.34 -0.25 18.77
CA THR A 46 2.34 -1.69 19.02
C THR A 46 3.69 -2.32 18.68
N GLY A 47 4.37 -1.88 17.62
CA GLY A 47 5.68 -2.38 17.21
C GLY A 47 6.77 -2.07 18.23
N VAL A 48 6.82 -0.83 18.74
CA VAL A 48 7.76 -0.45 19.82
C VAL A 48 7.49 -1.29 21.09
N THR A 49 6.21 -1.52 21.44
CA THR A 49 5.85 -2.34 22.59
C THR A 49 6.28 -3.80 22.39
N LEU A 50 6.06 -4.38 21.20
CA LEU A 50 6.52 -5.74 20.89
C LEU A 50 8.04 -5.88 20.93
N ALA A 51 8.77 -4.88 20.45
CA ALA A 51 10.23 -4.86 20.45
C ALA A 51 10.84 -4.91 21.85
N MET A 52 10.10 -4.55 22.91
CA MET A 52 10.56 -4.64 24.30
C MET A 52 10.70 -6.09 24.79
N HIS A 53 10.02 -7.05 24.13
CA HIS A 53 10.00 -8.47 24.52
C HIS A 53 10.53 -9.39 23.44
N TYR A 54 10.68 -8.90 22.20
CA TYR A 54 11.14 -9.69 21.06
C TYR A 54 12.67 -9.82 21.06
N ASN A 55 13.16 -11.03 20.76
CA ASN A 55 14.59 -11.30 20.60
C ASN A 55 14.92 -11.67 19.15
N PRO A 56 15.71 -10.85 18.41
CA PRO A 56 16.04 -11.10 17.00
C PRO A 56 17.16 -12.14 16.82
N SER A 57 17.02 -13.31 17.41
CA SER A 57 17.92 -14.45 17.27
C SER A 57 17.19 -15.63 16.66
N VAL A 58 17.78 -16.31 15.68
CA VAL A 58 17.16 -17.49 15.04
C VAL A 58 16.83 -18.62 16.03
N LEU A 59 17.51 -18.66 17.18
CA LEU A 59 17.23 -19.64 18.23
C LEU A 59 16.06 -19.24 19.14
N GLU A 60 15.79 -17.96 19.25
CA GLU A 60 14.85 -17.42 20.26
C GLU A 60 13.68 -16.62 19.66
N ALA A 61 13.77 -16.16 18.40
CA ALA A 61 12.77 -15.29 17.81
C ALA A 61 11.35 -15.89 17.88
N PHE A 62 11.18 -17.13 17.45
CA PHE A 62 9.90 -17.82 17.49
C PHE A 62 9.40 -17.95 18.95
N ASN A 63 10.25 -18.40 19.86
CA ASN A 63 9.91 -18.56 21.27
C ASN A 63 9.62 -17.22 21.96
N SER A 64 10.29 -16.14 21.57
CA SER A 64 10.00 -14.81 22.11
C SER A 64 8.63 -14.30 21.69
N VAL A 65 8.18 -14.59 20.46
CA VAL A 65 6.81 -14.30 20.01
C VAL A 65 5.79 -15.14 20.77
N GLU A 66 6.05 -16.44 20.97
CA GLU A 66 5.19 -17.30 21.78
C GLU A 66 5.11 -16.82 23.24
N HIS A 67 6.24 -16.38 23.82
CA HIS A 67 6.27 -15.76 25.14
C HIS A 67 5.40 -14.49 25.21
N ILE A 68 5.48 -13.61 24.21
CA ILE A 68 4.60 -12.43 24.12
C ILE A 68 3.13 -12.86 24.10
N MET A 69 2.80 -13.90 23.34
CA MET A 69 1.42 -14.35 23.16
C MET A 69 0.83 -15.00 24.42
N ARG A 70 1.65 -15.65 25.23
CA ARG A 70 1.19 -16.51 26.35
C ARG A 70 1.43 -15.92 27.72
N ASP A 71 2.62 -15.31 27.96
CA ASP A 71 3.08 -14.97 29.27
C ASP A 71 3.05 -13.47 29.57
N VAL A 72 3.23 -12.63 28.55
CA VAL A 72 3.20 -11.16 28.72
C VAL A 72 1.74 -10.69 28.88
N ASN A 73 1.49 -9.90 29.92
CA ASN A 73 0.15 -9.38 30.17
C ASN A 73 -0.36 -8.56 28.98
N ASN A 74 -1.50 -8.96 28.41
CA ASN A 74 -2.09 -8.42 27.17
C ASN A 74 -1.15 -8.47 25.94
N GLY A 75 -0.08 -9.26 25.97
CA GLY A 75 0.84 -9.40 24.84
C GLY A 75 0.17 -9.94 23.59
N TRP A 76 -0.75 -10.89 23.74
CA TRP A 76 -1.59 -11.40 22.64
C TRP A 76 -2.39 -10.28 21.94
N LEU A 77 -2.94 -9.33 22.68
CA LEU A 77 -3.71 -8.21 22.14
C LEU A 77 -2.81 -7.29 21.31
N ILE A 78 -1.65 -6.92 21.83
CA ILE A 78 -0.68 -6.07 21.13
C ILE A 78 -0.19 -6.77 19.85
N ARG A 79 0.13 -8.06 19.93
CA ARG A 79 0.58 -8.85 18.76
C ARG A 79 -0.50 -8.95 17.70
N TYR A 80 -1.75 -9.24 18.06
CA TYR A 80 -2.86 -9.32 17.10
C TYR A 80 -3.25 -7.95 16.56
N LEU A 81 -3.19 -6.89 17.36
CA LEU A 81 -3.35 -5.52 16.84
C LEU A 81 -2.29 -5.22 15.78
N HIS A 82 -1.03 -5.54 16.02
CA HIS A 82 0.05 -5.27 15.08
C HIS A 82 -0.14 -6.05 13.78
N SER A 83 -0.37 -7.35 13.83
CA SER A 83 -0.51 -8.21 12.64
C SER A 83 -1.77 -7.91 11.83
N ASN A 84 -2.93 -7.73 12.47
CA ASN A 84 -4.18 -7.46 11.76
C ASN A 84 -4.27 -6.02 11.25
N THR A 85 -3.67 -5.05 11.96
CA THR A 85 -3.58 -3.69 11.45
C THR A 85 -2.69 -3.61 10.21
N ALA A 86 -1.65 -4.45 10.07
CA ALA A 86 -0.86 -4.52 8.84
C ALA A 86 -1.74 -4.86 7.63
N SER A 87 -2.58 -5.89 7.72
CA SER A 87 -3.55 -6.25 6.67
C SER A 87 -4.57 -5.12 6.41
N ALA A 88 -5.12 -4.52 7.46
CA ALA A 88 -6.05 -3.40 7.34
C ALA A 88 -5.39 -2.18 6.69
N PHE A 89 -4.12 -1.92 6.97
CA PHE A 89 -3.33 -0.83 6.38
C PHE A 89 -3.21 -1.00 4.86
N PHE A 90 -2.89 -2.21 4.37
CA PHE A 90 -2.85 -2.49 2.93
C PHE A 90 -4.23 -2.42 2.27
N PHE A 91 -5.27 -2.90 2.92
CA PHE A 91 -6.63 -2.73 2.42
C PHE A 91 -6.96 -1.26 2.20
N LEU A 92 -6.70 -0.41 3.19
CA LEU A 92 -6.97 1.02 3.10
C LEU A 92 -6.08 1.73 2.07
N VAL A 93 -4.81 1.34 1.92
CA VAL A 93 -3.93 1.98 0.93
C VAL A 93 -4.35 1.63 -0.49
N TYR A 94 -4.82 0.42 -0.75
CA TYR A 94 -5.37 0.07 -2.06
C TYR A 94 -6.62 0.89 -2.39
N LEU A 95 -7.51 1.10 -1.42
CA LEU A 95 -8.67 1.98 -1.59
C LEU A 95 -8.25 3.44 -1.79
N HIS A 96 -7.22 3.90 -1.07
CA HIS A 96 -6.66 5.25 -1.20
C HIS A 96 -6.04 5.48 -2.59
N ILE A 97 -5.28 4.53 -3.11
CA ILE A 97 -4.73 4.56 -4.47
C ILE A 97 -5.86 4.50 -5.51
N GLY A 98 -6.81 3.58 -5.35
CA GLY A 98 -7.98 3.44 -6.22
C GLY A 98 -8.81 4.72 -6.29
N ARG A 99 -9.06 5.39 -5.15
CA ARG A 99 -9.67 6.70 -5.10
C ARG A 99 -8.84 7.73 -5.88
N GLY A 100 -7.52 7.72 -5.73
CA GLY A 100 -6.61 8.60 -6.47
C GLY A 100 -6.67 8.39 -7.97
N LEU A 101 -6.72 7.15 -8.43
CA LEU A 101 -6.89 6.79 -9.85
C LEU A 101 -8.27 7.22 -10.39
N TYR A 102 -9.33 6.99 -9.63
CA TYR A 102 -10.69 7.34 -10.02
C TYR A 102 -10.91 8.85 -10.15
N TYR A 103 -10.42 9.64 -9.20
CA TYR A 103 -10.62 11.08 -9.15
C TYR A 103 -9.47 11.90 -9.76
N GLY A 104 -8.47 11.25 -10.37
CA GLY A 104 -7.38 11.93 -11.04
C GLY A 104 -6.45 12.71 -10.09
N SER A 105 -6.22 12.19 -8.88
CA SER A 105 -5.40 12.85 -7.86
C SER A 105 -3.91 12.91 -8.21
N TYR A 106 -3.47 12.17 -9.22
CA TYR A 106 -2.10 12.16 -9.77
C TYR A 106 -1.81 13.36 -10.70
N ARG A 107 -2.83 14.12 -11.13
CA ARG A 107 -2.66 15.24 -12.08
C ARG A 107 -2.23 16.52 -11.36
N ALA A 108 -1.53 17.38 -12.11
CA ALA A 108 -1.14 18.70 -11.63
C ALA A 108 -2.34 19.46 -11.02
N PRO A 109 -2.15 20.17 -9.88
CA PRO A 109 -0.88 20.48 -9.21
C PRO A 109 -0.41 19.41 -8.20
N ARG A 110 -1.03 18.22 -8.11
CA ARG A 110 -0.80 17.20 -7.08
C ARG A 110 0.14 16.08 -7.50
N THR A 111 0.89 16.25 -8.58
CA THR A 111 1.83 15.23 -9.10
C THR A 111 2.88 14.85 -8.06
N LEU A 112 3.45 15.83 -7.33
CA LEU A 112 4.42 15.56 -6.26
C LEU A 112 3.80 14.74 -5.12
N VAL A 113 2.55 15.04 -4.75
CA VAL A 113 1.81 14.28 -3.73
C VAL A 113 1.69 12.82 -4.14
N TRP A 114 1.33 12.56 -5.39
CA TRP A 114 1.23 11.22 -5.97
C TRP A 114 2.58 10.49 -5.97
N THR A 115 3.65 11.17 -6.37
CA THR A 115 5.00 10.60 -6.40
C THR A 115 5.47 10.20 -5.00
N ILE A 116 5.33 11.08 -4.00
CA ILE A 116 5.68 10.76 -2.61
C ILE A 116 4.81 9.58 -2.10
N GLY A 117 3.51 9.57 -2.43
CA GLY A 117 2.62 8.46 -2.10
C GLY A 117 3.08 7.12 -2.68
N THR A 118 3.57 7.10 -3.91
CA THR A 118 4.14 5.89 -4.54
C THR A 118 5.39 5.41 -3.82
N VAL A 119 6.27 6.33 -3.40
CA VAL A 119 7.46 5.98 -2.59
C VAL A 119 7.05 5.41 -1.23
N ILE A 120 6.06 6.01 -0.55
CA ILE A 120 5.50 5.49 0.70
C ILE A 120 4.98 4.05 0.48
N PHE A 121 4.26 3.80 -0.60
CA PHE A 121 3.71 2.47 -0.90
C PHE A 121 4.82 1.42 -1.06
N ILE A 122 5.91 1.73 -1.77
CA ILE A 122 7.06 0.83 -1.92
C ILE A 122 7.70 0.53 -0.56
N LEU A 123 7.97 1.56 0.25
CA LEU A 123 8.58 1.38 1.57
C LEU A 123 7.65 0.67 2.55
N MET A 124 6.33 0.86 2.42
CA MET A 124 5.34 0.13 3.22
C MET A 124 5.36 -1.37 2.92
N MET A 125 5.46 -1.76 1.63
CA MET A 125 5.61 -3.16 1.24
C MET A 125 6.91 -3.76 1.79
N ALA A 126 8.03 -3.03 1.68
CA ALA A 126 9.31 -3.47 2.23
C ALA A 126 9.23 -3.63 3.76
N THR A 127 8.63 -2.66 4.46
CA THR A 127 8.44 -2.71 5.91
C THR A 127 7.63 -3.94 6.33
N ALA A 128 6.51 -4.21 5.65
CA ALA A 128 5.66 -5.34 5.96
C ALA A 128 6.35 -6.68 5.69
N PHE A 129 7.07 -6.80 4.58
CA PHE A 129 7.86 -7.99 4.26
C PHE A 129 8.91 -8.28 5.35
N LEU A 130 9.70 -7.27 5.74
CA LEU A 130 10.69 -7.41 6.80
C LEU A 130 10.04 -7.85 8.12
N GLY A 131 8.88 -7.27 8.46
CA GLY A 131 8.13 -7.61 9.68
C GLY A 131 7.58 -9.03 9.70
N TYR A 132 7.15 -9.54 8.53
CA TYR A 132 6.64 -10.90 8.40
C TYR A 132 7.71 -11.97 8.62
N VAL A 133 8.98 -11.64 8.38
CA VAL A 133 10.11 -12.54 8.64
C VAL A 133 10.44 -12.67 10.13
N LEU A 134 10.14 -11.67 10.95
CA LEU A 134 10.58 -11.60 12.34
C LEU A 134 10.08 -12.73 13.25
N PRO A 135 8.85 -13.25 13.14
CA PRO A 135 8.43 -14.40 13.97
C PRO A 135 9.26 -15.66 13.76
N TYR A 136 9.97 -15.76 12.65
CA TYR A 136 10.84 -16.86 12.30
C TYR A 136 10.12 -18.22 12.31
N GLY A 137 8.88 -18.22 11.80
CA GLY A 137 8.16 -19.45 11.46
C GLY A 137 8.56 -19.97 10.08
N GLN A 138 7.92 -21.03 9.62
CA GLN A 138 8.19 -21.66 8.32
C GLN A 138 8.00 -20.68 7.14
N MET A 139 6.90 -19.94 7.13
CA MET A 139 6.67 -18.94 6.07
C MET A 139 7.62 -17.74 6.17
N SER A 140 8.06 -17.38 7.38
CA SER A 140 9.07 -16.34 7.59
C SER A 140 10.41 -16.72 6.92
N LEU A 141 10.91 -17.92 7.18
CA LEU A 141 12.18 -18.41 6.63
C LEU A 141 12.11 -18.58 5.11
N TRP A 142 11.11 -19.33 4.66
CA TRP A 142 11.02 -19.71 3.26
C TRP A 142 10.58 -18.55 2.38
N GLY A 143 9.68 -17.69 2.87
CA GLY A 143 9.31 -16.44 2.19
C GLY A 143 10.50 -15.49 2.03
N ALA A 144 11.31 -15.32 3.10
CA ALA A 144 12.53 -14.54 3.02
C ALA A 144 13.52 -15.12 2.00
N THR A 145 13.72 -16.44 2.02
CA THR A 145 14.62 -17.13 1.07
C THR A 145 14.19 -16.90 -0.37
N VAL A 146 12.89 -17.09 -0.69
CA VAL A 146 12.39 -16.92 -2.06
C VAL A 146 12.49 -15.47 -2.52
N ILE A 147 11.99 -14.51 -1.72
CA ILE A 147 11.93 -13.11 -2.13
C ILE A 147 13.33 -12.49 -2.27
N THR A 148 14.23 -12.74 -1.34
CA THR A 148 15.59 -12.19 -1.41
C THR A 148 16.41 -12.84 -2.53
N ASN A 149 16.21 -14.14 -2.79
CA ASN A 149 16.86 -14.83 -3.89
C ASN A 149 16.40 -14.34 -5.29
N LEU A 150 15.34 -13.56 -5.40
CA LEU A 150 14.98 -12.92 -6.67
C LEU A 150 16.08 -11.98 -7.17
N MET A 151 16.85 -11.38 -6.28
CA MET A 151 17.96 -10.49 -6.63
C MET A 151 19.07 -11.22 -7.41
N SER A 152 19.24 -12.56 -7.27
CA SER A 152 20.20 -13.33 -8.03
C SER A 152 19.90 -13.35 -9.55
N ALA A 153 18.75 -12.88 -9.97
CA ALA A 153 18.44 -12.69 -11.38
C ALA A 153 19.22 -11.54 -12.04
N ILE A 154 19.76 -10.61 -11.26
CA ILE A 154 20.52 -9.45 -11.76
C ILE A 154 21.86 -9.97 -12.29
N PRO A 155 22.18 -9.72 -13.60
CA PRO A 155 23.43 -10.18 -14.17
C PRO A 155 24.66 -9.66 -13.41
N TRP A 156 25.70 -10.47 -13.35
CA TRP A 156 27.02 -10.26 -12.74
C TRP A 156 27.04 -10.08 -11.23
N VAL A 157 26.19 -9.27 -10.64
CA VAL A 157 26.23 -8.89 -9.21
C VAL A 157 25.09 -9.49 -8.38
N GLY A 158 24.17 -10.22 -9.01
CA GLY A 158 22.94 -10.68 -8.36
C GLY A 158 23.20 -11.62 -7.18
N GLN A 159 24.13 -12.56 -7.34
CA GLN A 159 24.50 -13.48 -6.26
C GLN A 159 25.17 -12.76 -5.09
N ASP A 160 26.09 -11.83 -5.38
CA ASP A 160 26.75 -11.01 -4.33
C ASP A 160 25.74 -10.18 -3.54
N ILE A 161 24.71 -9.64 -4.23
CA ILE A 161 23.62 -8.90 -3.57
C ILE A 161 22.84 -9.82 -2.63
N VAL A 162 22.51 -11.04 -3.05
CA VAL A 162 21.80 -12.01 -2.20
C VAL A 162 22.62 -12.36 -0.96
N GLU A 163 23.90 -12.70 -1.13
CA GLU A 163 24.81 -13.02 -0.03
C GLU A 163 25.03 -11.82 0.90
N PHE A 164 25.10 -10.61 0.34
CA PHE A 164 25.13 -9.37 1.14
C PHE A 164 23.85 -9.21 1.97
N ILE A 165 22.65 -9.42 1.39
CA ILE A 165 21.37 -9.33 2.11
C ILE A 165 21.31 -10.38 3.22
N TRP A 166 21.70 -11.63 2.95
CA TRP A 166 21.68 -12.70 3.94
C TRP A 166 22.78 -12.54 5.00
N GLY A 167 23.93 -11.94 4.65
CA GLY A 167 25.12 -11.90 5.49
C GLY A 167 25.77 -13.28 5.63
N GLY A 168 25.67 -14.08 4.58
CA GLY A 168 26.15 -15.45 4.49
C GLY A 168 25.55 -16.15 3.27
N PHE A 169 25.60 -17.48 3.24
CA PHE A 169 25.18 -18.28 2.09
C PHE A 169 23.70 -18.74 2.15
N SER A 170 23.00 -18.42 3.20
CA SER A 170 21.57 -18.70 3.40
C SER A 170 20.95 -17.69 4.37
N VAL A 171 19.61 -17.67 4.46
CA VAL A 171 18.90 -16.92 5.50
C VAL A 171 19.32 -17.46 6.88
N ASN A 172 19.87 -16.60 7.70
CA ASN A 172 20.50 -16.96 8.98
C ASN A 172 20.30 -15.85 10.03
N ASN A 173 21.03 -15.95 11.15
CA ASN A 173 20.94 -14.98 12.23
C ASN A 173 21.31 -13.55 11.81
N ALA A 174 22.29 -13.38 10.94
CA ALA A 174 22.66 -12.07 10.41
C ALA A 174 21.51 -11.44 9.59
N THR A 175 20.82 -12.26 8.79
CA THR A 175 19.63 -11.84 8.04
C THR A 175 18.53 -11.34 8.97
N LEU A 176 18.20 -12.14 9.98
CA LEU A 176 17.13 -11.81 10.92
C LEU A 176 17.42 -10.51 11.69
N ASN A 177 18.65 -10.31 12.16
CA ASN A 177 19.08 -9.09 12.84
C ASN A 177 18.97 -7.86 11.94
N ARG A 178 19.40 -7.95 10.69
CA ARG A 178 19.29 -6.85 9.71
C ARG A 178 17.84 -6.51 9.46
N PHE A 179 16.98 -7.51 9.27
CA PHE A 179 15.56 -7.32 9.03
C PHE A 179 14.85 -6.70 10.22
N PHE A 180 15.21 -7.11 11.45
CA PHE A 180 14.71 -6.45 12.65
C PHE A 180 15.12 -4.98 12.71
N SER A 181 16.39 -4.67 12.50
CA SER A 181 16.90 -3.31 12.54
C SER A 181 16.22 -2.40 11.50
N LEU A 182 16.08 -2.89 10.27
CA LEU A 182 15.40 -2.14 9.19
C LEU A 182 13.90 -2.01 9.45
N HIS A 183 13.23 -3.10 9.90
CA HIS A 183 11.80 -3.04 10.22
C HIS A 183 11.50 -2.07 11.36
N PHE A 184 12.40 -1.95 12.34
CA PHE A 184 12.23 -1.00 13.43
C PHE A 184 12.37 0.46 12.96
N VAL A 185 13.32 0.74 12.07
CA VAL A 185 13.63 2.10 11.59
C VAL A 185 12.64 2.59 10.50
N LEU A 186 12.25 1.73 9.56
CA LEU A 186 11.45 2.12 8.39
C LEU A 186 10.10 2.78 8.74
N PRO A 187 9.33 2.40 9.77
CA PRO A 187 8.11 3.09 10.15
C PRO A 187 8.31 4.57 10.50
N PHE A 188 9.45 4.95 11.06
CA PHE A 188 9.78 6.36 11.33
C PHE A 188 10.12 7.11 10.05
N VAL A 189 10.76 6.45 9.09
CA VAL A 189 10.97 7.00 7.74
C VAL A 189 9.62 7.17 7.03
N LEU A 190 8.71 6.18 7.14
CA LEU A 190 7.34 6.30 6.63
C LEU A 190 6.57 7.46 7.26
N ALA A 191 6.71 7.68 8.57
CA ALA A 191 6.09 8.81 9.25
C ALA A 191 6.62 10.16 8.73
N ALA A 192 7.93 10.28 8.50
CA ALA A 192 8.52 11.46 7.89
C ALA A 192 8.03 11.70 6.45
N LEU A 193 7.94 10.64 5.64
CA LEU A 193 7.41 10.71 4.28
C LEU A 193 5.91 11.03 4.26
N ALA A 194 5.12 10.49 5.19
CA ALA A 194 3.71 10.82 5.34
C ALA A 194 3.52 12.30 5.68
N LEU A 195 4.35 12.85 6.56
CA LEU A 195 4.36 14.29 6.85
C LEU A 195 4.73 15.10 5.59
N MET A 196 5.74 14.68 4.84
CA MET A 196 6.12 15.33 3.58
C MET A 196 5.00 15.24 2.52
N HIS A 197 4.28 14.13 2.45
CA HIS A 197 3.10 13.94 1.60
C HIS A 197 1.98 14.93 1.95
N LEU A 198 1.71 15.15 3.24
CA LEU A 198 0.74 16.12 3.71
C LEU A 198 1.18 17.57 3.46
N ILE A 199 2.47 17.88 3.64
CA ILE A 199 3.03 19.20 3.35
C ILE A 199 2.89 19.49 1.85
N ALA A 200 3.26 18.54 0.99
CA ALA A 200 3.11 18.67 -0.46
C ALA A 200 1.64 18.85 -0.88
N LEU A 201 0.70 18.15 -0.21
CA LEU A 201 -0.73 18.33 -0.46
C LEU A 201 -1.19 19.73 -0.08
N HIS A 202 -0.81 20.23 1.09
CA HIS A 202 -1.19 21.55 1.58
C HIS A 202 -0.65 22.66 0.66
N ASP A 203 0.60 22.56 0.23
CA ASP A 203 1.27 23.50 -0.66
C ASP A 203 0.68 23.49 -2.09
N SER A 204 0.25 22.34 -2.58
CA SER A 204 -0.30 22.15 -3.93
C SER A 204 -1.81 22.40 -4.07
N ALA A 205 -2.36 23.40 -3.39
CA ALA A 205 -3.78 23.79 -3.37
C ALA A 205 -4.71 22.87 -2.55
N GLY A 206 -4.17 22.02 -1.66
CA GLY A 206 -4.93 21.15 -0.77
C GLY A 206 -5.67 20.01 -1.50
N SER A 207 -6.65 19.43 -0.85
CA SER A 207 -7.45 18.34 -1.39
C SER A 207 -8.27 18.76 -2.61
N GLY A 208 -8.36 17.86 -3.59
CA GLY A 208 -9.35 17.96 -4.65
C GLY A 208 -10.76 17.65 -4.12
N ASN A 209 -11.77 17.77 -4.98
CA ASN A 209 -13.14 17.40 -4.63
C ASN A 209 -13.70 16.33 -5.58
N PRO A 210 -14.84 15.68 -5.22
CA PRO A 210 -15.43 14.62 -6.04
C PRO A 210 -15.88 15.05 -7.45
N LEU A 211 -16.07 16.34 -7.69
CA LEU A 211 -16.50 16.85 -8.99
C LEU A 211 -15.36 17.13 -9.96
N GLY A 212 -14.09 17.13 -9.46
CA GLY A 212 -12.92 17.40 -10.30
C GLY A 212 -12.74 18.86 -10.71
N VAL A 213 -13.53 19.77 -10.16
CA VAL A 213 -13.44 21.23 -10.38
C VAL A 213 -12.66 21.89 -9.24
N SER A 214 -12.42 23.21 -9.35
CA SER A 214 -11.77 23.96 -8.28
C SER A 214 -12.53 23.87 -6.96
N GLY A 215 -11.86 23.49 -5.88
CA GLY A 215 -12.42 23.50 -4.53
C GLY A 215 -12.51 24.88 -3.90
N ASN A 216 -12.10 25.96 -4.60
CA ASN A 216 -12.07 27.31 -4.05
C ASN A 216 -13.46 27.98 -3.98
N TYR A 217 -14.48 27.39 -4.60
CA TYR A 217 -15.84 27.95 -4.63
C TYR A 217 -16.56 27.85 -3.29
N ASP A 218 -16.33 26.77 -2.54
CA ASP A 218 -16.96 26.56 -1.25
C ASP A 218 -16.03 25.72 -0.36
N ARG A 219 -15.56 26.31 0.74
CA ARG A 219 -14.62 25.69 1.67
C ARG A 219 -15.10 25.81 3.11
N LEU A 220 -14.79 24.77 3.86
CA LEU A 220 -14.96 24.72 5.32
C LEU A 220 -13.60 24.55 5.98
N PRO A 221 -13.39 25.08 7.20
CA PRO A 221 -12.20 24.79 7.98
C PRO A 221 -12.15 23.29 8.32
N PHE A 222 -10.95 22.74 8.47
CA PHE A 222 -10.79 21.32 8.82
C PHE A 222 -11.45 21.01 10.18
N ALA A 223 -11.21 21.83 11.18
CA ALA A 223 -11.90 21.74 12.46
C ALA A 223 -13.07 22.76 12.54
N PRO A 224 -14.25 22.34 13.00
CA PRO A 224 -14.59 21.01 13.55
C PRO A 224 -15.06 19.99 12.52
N TYR A 225 -15.39 20.41 11.31
CA TYR A 225 -16.18 19.62 10.34
C TYR A 225 -15.51 18.30 9.96
N PHE A 226 -14.28 18.33 9.48
CA PHE A 226 -13.60 17.14 8.97
C PHE A 226 -12.95 16.33 10.10
N ILE A 227 -12.64 16.93 11.24
CA ILE A 227 -12.21 16.18 12.44
C ILE A 227 -13.34 15.23 12.87
N PHE A 228 -14.57 15.72 13.03
CA PHE A 228 -15.70 14.87 13.42
C PHE A 228 -16.05 13.85 12.33
N LYS A 229 -15.91 14.20 11.06
CA LYS A 229 -16.13 13.29 9.94
C LYS A 229 -15.08 12.16 9.93
N ASP A 230 -13.83 12.47 10.22
CA ASP A 230 -12.76 11.48 10.36
C ASP A 230 -12.99 10.56 11.57
N LEU A 231 -13.45 11.10 12.69
CA LEU A 231 -13.75 10.31 13.90
C LEU A 231 -14.82 9.23 13.61
N ILE A 232 -15.84 9.52 12.80
CA ILE A 232 -16.85 8.51 12.41
C ILE A 232 -16.16 7.31 11.76
N THR A 233 -15.31 7.55 10.76
CA THR A 233 -14.61 6.46 10.05
C THR A 233 -13.56 5.78 10.91
N ILE A 234 -12.91 6.49 11.83
CA ILE A 234 -11.97 5.90 12.81
C ILE A 234 -12.72 4.94 13.74
N PHE A 235 -13.89 5.31 14.28
CA PHE A 235 -14.68 4.40 15.11
C PHE A 235 -15.19 3.18 14.33
N MET A 236 -15.64 3.36 13.09
CA MET A 236 -16.02 2.25 12.22
C MET A 236 -14.82 1.33 11.93
N PHE A 237 -13.64 1.89 11.72
CA PHE A 237 -12.40 1.15 11.54
C PHE A 237 -12.02 0.35 12.79
N ILE A 238 -12.08 0.97 13.97
CA ILE A 238 -11.80 0.28 15.25
C ILE A 238 -12.78 -0.87 15.44
N LEU A 239 -14.06 -0.68 15.16
CA LEU A 239 -15.05 -1.74 15.23
C LEU A 239 -14.70 -2.91 14.29
N GLY A 240 -14.40 -2.63 13.02
CA GLY A 240 -13.98 -3.64 12.05
C GLY A 240 -12.70 -4.36 12.46
N LEU A 241 -11.66 -3.63 12.87
CA LEU A 241 -10.40 -4.20 13.35
C LEU A 241 -10.62 -5.08 14.60
N SER A 242 -11.49 -4.66 15.52
CA SER A 242 -11.82 -5.41 16.73
C SER A 242 -12.44 -6.78 16.41
N ILE A 243 -13.25 -6.90 15.36
CA ILE A 243 -13.79 -8.18 14.92
C ILE A 243 -12.67 -9.14 14.55
N PHE A 244 -11.68 -8.70 13.80
CA PHE A 244 -10.53 -9.55 13.47
C PHE A 244 -9.71 -9.86 14.73
N VAL A 245 -9.32 -8.87 15.50
CA VAL A 245 -8.43 -9.05 16.66
C VAL A 245 -9.01 -9.98 17.72
N PHE A 246 -10.32 -9.87 18.00
CA PHE A 246 -10.94 -10.64 19.11
C PHE A 246 -11.59 -11.96 18.66
N PHE A 247 -12.08 -12.05 17.43
CA PHE A 247 -12.86 -13.20 16.99
C PHE A 247 -12.23 -13.98 15.84
N MET A 248 -11.40 -13.34 15.02
CA MET A 248 -10.84 -13.91 13.80
C MET A 248 -9.35 -13.54 13.59
N PRO A 249 -8.48 -13.66 14.63
CA PRO A 249 -7.15 -13.06 14.58
C PRO A 249 -6.21 -13.68 13.55
N ASN A 250 -6.46 -14.92 13.13
CA ASN A 250 -5.57 -15.68 12.26
C ASN A 250 -6.09 -15.84 10.81
N VAL A 251 -7.27 -15.31 10.50
CA VAL A 251 -7.92 -15.55 9.19
C VAL A 251 -7.16 -14.89 8.02
N LEU A 252 -6.40 -13.83 8.30
CA LEU A 252 -5.60 -13.12 7.30
C LEU A 252 -4.12 -13.55 7.28
N GLY A 253 -3.73 -14.49 8.14
CA GLY A 253 -2.38 -15.03 8.21
C GLY A 253 -2.28 -16.44 7.63
N ASP A 254 -1.07 -16.98 7.61
CA ASP A 254 -0.78 -18.34 7.18
C ASP A 254 -0.50 -19.23 8.38
N SER A 255 -1.13 -20.42 8.44
CA SER A 255 -0.98 -21.39 9.54
C SER A 255 0.44 -21.96 9.62
N GLU A 256 1.15 -22.11 8.50
CA GLU A 256 2.53 -22.60 8.48
C GLU A 256 3.50 -21.65 9.23
N ASN A 257 3.14 -20.40 9.43
CA ASN A 257 3.98 -19.47 10.19
C ASN A 257 3.83 -19.59 11.71
N TYR A 258 2.93 -20.49 12.17
CA TYR A 258 2.84 -20.94 13.58
C TYR A 258 3.68 -22.18 13.88
N VAL A 259 4.41 -22.67 12.86
CA VAL A 259 5.41 -23.75 13.01
C VAL A 259 6.79 -23.10 12.97
N MET A 260 7.66 -23.46 13.94
CA MET A 260 9.04 -22.97 14.00
C MET A 260 9.79 -23.24 12.69
N ALA A 261 10.60 -22.29 12.24
CA ALA A 261 11.38 -22.41 11.01
C ALA A 261 12.29 -23.64 11.02
N ASN A 262 12.14 -24.48 10.00
CA ASN A 262 12.98 -25.64 9.75
C ASN A 262 13.59 -25.56 8.34
N PRO A 263 14.90 -25.32 8.19
CA PRO A 263 15.55 -25.21 6.91
C PRO A 263 15.61 -26.54 6.13
N MET A 264 15.36 -27.66 6.81
CA MET A 264 15.37 -28.99 6.19
C MET A 264 13.99 -29.45 5.66
N GLN A 265 12.96 -28.65 5.90
CA GLN A 265 11.59 -28.99 5.50
C GLN A 265 10.92 -27.81 4.80
N THR A 266 10.71 -27.91 3.52
CA THR A 266 10.01 -26.89 2.71
C THR A 266 8.49 -27.01 2.91
N PRO A 267 7.77 -25.93 3.17
CA PRO A 267 6.31 -25.93 3.20
C PRO A 267 5.70 -26.35 1.85
N PRO A 268 4.48 -26.91 1.83
CA PRO A 268 3.81 -27.34 0.61
C PRO A 268 3.60 -26.21 -0.41
N ALA A 269 3.38 -24.98 0.07
CA ALA A 269 3.27 -23.79 -0.76
C ALA A 269 3.95 -22.62 -0.06
N ILE A 270 4.80 -21.89 -0.79
CA ILE A 270 5.42 -20.66 -0.29
C ILE A 270 4.77 -19.50 -1.03
N VAL A 271 3.87 -18.81 -0.35
CA VAL A 271 3.16 -17.64 -0.88
C VAL A 271 3.35 -16.43 0.05
N PRO A 272 3.50 -15.22 -0.49
CA PRO A 272 3.55 -14.04 0.35
C PRO A 272 2.15 -13.71 0.92
N GLU A 273 2.11 -12.77 1.85
CA GLU A 273 0.87 -12.22 2.39
C GLU A 273 -0.06 -11.70 1.26
N TRP A 274 -1.37 -11.77 1.50
CA TRP A 274 -2.41 -11.52 0.49
C TRP A 274 -2.24 -10.19 -0.27
N TYR A 275 -1.75 -9.17 0.39
CA TYR A 275 -1.58 -7.84 -0.22
C TYR A 275 -0.37 -7.76 -1.20
N LEU A 276 0.52 -8.73 -1.21
CA LEU A 276 1.62 -8.84 -2.17
C LEU A 276 1.30 -9.80 -3.34
N LEU A 277 0.23 -10.59 -3.24
CA LEU A 277 -0.13 -11.62 -4.23
C LEU A 277 -0.31 -11.09 -5.66
N PRO A 278 -0.90 -9.91 -5.93
CA PRO A 278 -1.01 -9.40 -7.30
C PRO A 278 0.34 -9.24 -7.99
N PHE A 279 1.33 -8.73 -7.28
CA PHE A 279 2.70 -8.53 -7.79
C PHE A 279 3.44 -9.86 -7.91
N TYR A 280 3.20 -10.77 -7.00
CA TYR A 280 3.72 -12.13 -7.05
C TYR A 280 3.13 -12.94 -8.22
N ALA A 281 1.86 -12.76 -8.56
CA ALA A 281 1.26 -13.33 -9.76
C ALA A 281 1.94 -12.83 -11.03
N ILE A 282 2.19 -11.52 -11.14
CA ILE A 282 2.91 -10.92 -12.26
C ILE A 282 4.32 -11.51 -12.38
N LEU A 283 5.06 -11.61 -11.28
CA LEU A 283 6.38 -12.24 -11.23
C LEU A 283 6.36 -13.64 -11.83
N ARG A 284 5.43 -14.49 -11.38
CA ARG A 284 5.36 -15.90 -11.74
C ARG A 284 4.79 -16.17 -13.14
N SER A 285 4.04 -15.21 -13.71
CA SER A 285 3.46 -15.34 -15.04
C SER A 285 4.50 -15.31 -16.16
N ILE A 286 5.71 -14.83 -15.88
CA ILE A 286 6.80 -14.67 -16.85
C ILE A 286 7.83 -15.77 -16.62
N PRO A 287 8.09 -16.68 -17.60
CA PRO A 287 8.98 -17.82 -17.40
C PRO A 287 10.45 -17.42 -17.13
N ASN A 288 10.88 -16.27 -17.62
CA ASN A 288 12.24 -15.78 -17.40
C ASN A 288 12.34 -15.04 -16.05
N LYS A 289 13.22 -15.51 -15.16
CA LYS A 289 13.39 -14.97 -13.80
C LYS A 289 13.69 -13.47 -13.79
N LEU A 290 14.63 -13.01 -14.61
CA LEU A 290 14.99 -11.59 -14.67
C LEU A 290 13.83 -10.72 -15.15
N LEU A 291 13.17 -11.12 -16.24
CA LEU A 291 12.02 -10.39 -16.77
C LEU A 291 10.85 -10.39 -15.79
N GLY A 292 10.61 -11.48 -15.07
CA GLY A 292 9.60 -11.56 -14.02
C GLY A 292 9.88 -10.58 -12.89
N VAL A 293 11.12 -10.47 -12.43
CA VAL A 293 11.55 -9.49 -11.41
C VAL A 293 11.35 -8.06 -11.90
N ILE A 294 11.79 -7.76 -13.13
CA ILE A 294 11.59 -6.45 -13.75
C ILE A 294 10.09 -6.11 -13.83
N ALA A 295 9.25 -7.05 -14.27
CA ALA A 295 7.81 -6.84 -14.37
C ALA A 295 7.17 -6.59 -12.99
N MET A 296 7.56 -7.33 -11.96
CA MET A 296 7.05 -7.14 -10.60
C MET A 296 7.34 -5.74 -10.08
N PHE A 297 8.57 -5.26 -10.20
CA PHE A 297 8.91 -3.88 -9.79
C PHE A 297 8.25 -2.83 -10.69
N SER A 298 8.20 -3.09 -12.00
CA SER A 298 7.52 -2.20 -12.95
C SER A 298 6.03 -2.08 -12.66
N ALA A 299 5.37 -3.12 -12.16
CA ALA A 299 3.96 -3.08 -11.81
C ALA A 299 3.65 -2.09 -10.67
N ILE A 300 4.60 -1.85 -9.79
CA ILE A 300 4.48 -0.83 -8.74
C ILE A 300 4.84 0.55 -9.31
N LEU A 301 5.96 0.64 -10.00
CA LEU A 301 6.49 1.90 -10.53
C LEU A 301 5.61 2.50 -11.63
N ILE A 302 4.78 1.69 -12.31
CA ILE A 302 3.89 2.17 -13.39
C ILE A 302 2.86 3.18 -12.89
N LEU A 303 2.56 3.23 -11.60
CA LEU A 303 1.74 4.27 -11.00
C LEU A 303 2.31 5.69 -11.27
N LEU A 304 3.63 5.82 -11.40
CA LEU A 304 4.30 7.07 -11.74
C LEU A 304 4.07 7.49 -13.20
N ALA A 305 3.60 6.58 -14.06
CA ALA A 305 3.28 6.90 -15.45
C ALA A 305 1.93 7.64 -15.60
N MET A 306 1.00 7.48 -14.63
CA MET A 306 -0.36 8.03 -14.73
C MET A 306 -0.43 9.54 -15.04
N PRO A 307 0.39 10.43 -14.47
CA PRO A 307 0.38 11.84 -14.83
C PRO A 307 0.67 12.12 -16.31
N PHE A 308 1.32 11.19 -16.99
CA PHE A 308 1.76 11.32 -18.39
C PHE A 308 0.87 10.54 -19.36
N THR A 309 0.26 9.45 -18.92
CA THR A 309 -0.56 8.58 -19.77
C THR A 309 -2.04 8.99 -19.81
N ASP A 310 -2.55 9.67 -18.79
CA ASP A 310 -3.90 10.23 -18.82
C ASP A 310 -3.94 11.54 -19.64
N LEU A 311 -4.32 11.41 -20.89
CA LEU A 311 -4.41 12.49 -21.87
C LEU A 311 -5.78 13.20 -21.86
N SER A 312 -6.64 12.95 -20.89
CA SER A 312 -7.97 13.53 -20.82
C SER A 312 -7.95 15.03 -20.48
N ARG A 313 -8.95 15.76 -20.97
CA ARG A 313 -9.13 17.19 -20.64
C ARG A 313 -9.74 17.41 -19.27
N SER A 314 -10.58 16.48 -18.80
CA SER A 314 -11.23 16.56 -17.48
C SER A 314 -10.44 15.78 -16.42
N ARG A 315 -10.48 16.28 -15.17
CA ARG A 315 -9.87 15.59 -14.04
C ARG A 315 -10.80 14.48 -13.55
N GLY A 316 -10.22 13.27 -13.34
CA GLY A 316 -10.97 12.10 -12.89
C GLY A 316 -11.87 11.49 -13.97
N ILE A 317 -12.49 10.38 -13.61
CA ILE A 317 -13.31 9.60 -14.55
C ILE A 317 -14.79 9.59 -14.17
N GLN A 318 -15.20 10.36 -13.16
CA GLN A 318 -16.57 10.38 -12.64
C GLN A 318 -17.62 10.74 -13.71
N PHE A 319 -17.26 11.55 -14.72
CA PHE A 319 -18.12 11.96 -15.85
C PHE A 319 -17.68 11.38 -17.19
N ARG A 320 -16.83 10.36 -17.17
CA ARG A 320 -16.25 9.73 -18.36
C ARG A 320 -16.67 8.25 -18.40
N PRO A 321 -17.73 7.90 -19.14
CA PRO A 321 -18.35 6.57 -19.05
C PRO A 321 -17.44 5.44 -19.52
N LEU A 322 -16.69 5.61 -20.63
CA LEU A 322 -15.77 4.59 -21.13
C LEU A 322 -14.59 4.38 -20.17
N SER A 323 -14.02 5.48 -19.67
CA SER A 323 -12.96 5.43 -18.68
C SER A 323 -13.40 4.73 -17.39
N LYS A 324 -14.66 4.90 -16.95
CA LYS A 324 -15.21 4.15 -15.80
C LYS A 324 -15.25 2.65 -16.06
N ILE A 325 -15.74 2.24 -17.22
CA ILE A 325 -15.83 0.81 -17.57
C ILE A 325 -14.44 0.17 -17.50
N VAL A 326 -13.44 0.77 -18.16
CA VAL A 326 -12.09 0.21 -18.17
C VAL A 326 -11.41 0.27 -16.79
N PHE A 327 -11.75 1.26 -15.95
CA PHE A 327 -11.29 1.31 -14.57
C PHE A 327 -11.82 0.11 -13.75
N TYR A 328 -13.11 -0.20 -13.85
CA TYR A 328 -13.67 -1.36 -13.12
C TYR A 328 -13.16 -2.70 -13.68
N ILE A 329 -12.90 -2.79 -14.98
CA ILE A 329 -12.20 -3.94 -15.57
C ILE A 329 -10.80 -4.07 -14.97
N PHE A 330 -10.07 -2.98 -14.80
CA PHE A 330 -8.76 -2.97 -14.15
C PHE A 330 -8.83 -3.44 -12.69
N ILE A 331 -9.81 -2.97 -11.91
CA ILE A 331 -10.01 -3.42 -10.53
C ILE A 331 -10.32 -4.92 -10.49
N ALA A 332 -11.21 -5.42 -11.35
CA ALA A 332 -11.49 -6.84 -11.45
C ALA A 332 -10.23 -7.66 -11.80
N ASN A 333 -9.43 -7.18 -12.76
CA ASN A 333 -8.17 -7.82 -13.14
C ASN A 333 -7.15 -7.84 -12.00
N PHE A 334 -7.07 -6.77 -11.20
CA PHE A 334 -6.21 -6.73 -10.03
C PHE A 334 -6.62 -7.76 -8.96
N LEU A 335 -7.92 -7.95 -8.74
CA LEU A 335 -8.43 -8.98 -7.84
C LEU A 335 -8.19 -10.39 -8.41
N ILE A 336 -8.30 -10.58 -9.72
CA ILE A 336 -7.95 -11.85 -10.38
C ILE A 336 -6.47 -12.17 -10.17
N LEU A 337 -5.56 -11.20 -10.37
CA LEU A 337 -4.13 -11.36 -10.07
C LEU A 337 -3.90 -11.74 -8.61
N MET A 338 -4.65 -11.16 -7.66
CA MET A 338 -4.56 -11.51 -6.25
C MET A 338 -4.93 -12.98 -6.01
N ILE A 339 -6.00 -13.47 -6.61
CA ILE A 339 -6.42 -14.87 -6.53
C ILE A 339 -5.38 -15.79 -7.17
N LEU A 340 -4.89 -15.43 -8.36
CA LEU A 340 -3.89 -16.22 -9.09
C LEU A 340 -2.56 -16.28 -8.34
N GLY A 341 -2.19 -15.22 -7.63
CA GLY A 341 -0.99 -15.19 -6.78
C GLY A 341 -0.98 -16.27 -5.69
N ALA A 342 -2.15 -16.68 -5.21
CA ALA A 342 -2.31 -17.73 -4.20
C ALA A 342 -2.42 -19.15 -4.80
N LYS A 343 -2.53 -19.31 -6.14
CA LYS A 343 -2.68 -20.61 -6.78
C LYS A 343 -1.32 -21.22 -7.12
N HIS A 344 -1.30 -22.55 -7.35
CA HIS A 344 -0.13 -23.26 -7.84
C HIS A 344 0.25 -22.80 -9.26
N VAL A 345 1.54 -22.95 -9.61
CA VAL A 345 2.07 -22.56 -10.93
C VAL A 345 1.85 -23.72 -11.91
N GLU A 346 0.61 -23.90 -12.34
CA GLU A 346 0.16 -24.95 -13.25
C GLU A 346 -0.95 -24.44 -14.15
N SER A 347 -1.20 -25.14 -15.26
CA SER A 347 -2.34 -24.84 -16.13
C SER A 347 -3.68 -25.13 -15.39
N PRO A 348 -4.70 -24.26 -15.52
CA PRO A 348 -4.78 -23.07 -16.38
C PRO A 348 -4.34 -21.76 -15.70
N PHE A 349 -3.80 -21.79 -14.49
CA PHE A 349 -3.51 -20.56 -13.71
C PHE A 349 -2.35 -19.75 -14.30
N ILE A 350 -1.38 -20.41 -14.96
CA ILE A 350 -0.26 -19.71 -15.63
C ILE A 350 -0.78 -18.86 -16.77
N GLU A 351 -1.62 -19.40 -17.63
CA GLU A 351 -2.18 -18.74 -18.82
C GLU A 351 -3.06 -17.55 -18.40
N PHE A 352 -3.91 -17.73 -17.40
CA PHE A 352 -4.69 -16.63 -16.82
C PHE A 352 -3.79 -15.56 -16.20
N GLY A 353 -2.70 -15.94 -15.54
CA GLY A 353 -1.71 -15.03 -15.02
C GLY A 353 -1.04 -14.19 -16.09
N GLN A 354 -0.69 -14.79 -17.23
CA GLN A 354 -0.11 -14.10 -18.39
C GLN A 354 -1.08 -13.10 -19.00
N ILE A 355 -2.33 -13.50 -19.26
CA ILE A 355 -3.37 -12.62 -19.78
C ILE A 355 -3.61 -11.44 -18.83
N SER A 356 -3.77 -11.71 -17.55
CA SER A 356 -4.00 -10.69 -16.52
C SER A 356 -2.81 -9.73 -16.38
N THR A 357 -1.58 -10.21 -16.54
CA THR A 357 -0.37 -9.39 -16.53
C THR A 357 -0.34 -8.45 -17.74
N VAL A 358 -0.64 -8.96 -18.94
CA VAL A 358 -0.75 -8.13 -20.14
C VAL A 358 -1.83 -7.06 -19.96
N LEU A 359 -3.01 -7.42 -19.46
CA LEU A 359 -4.09 -6.47 -19.18
C LEU A 359 -3.69 -5.42 -18.15
N TYR A 360 -2.94 -5.80 -17.11
CA TYR A 360 -2.46 -4.89 -16.09
C TYR A 360 -1.60 -3.76 -16.68
N PHE A 361 -0.57 -4.10 -17.44
CA PHE A 361 0.30 -3.11 -18.07
C PHE A 361 -0.39 -2.34 -19.20
N SER A 362 -1.22 -3.02 -19.99
CA SER A 362 -2.00 -2.40 -21.07
C SER A 362 -2.93 -1.32 -20.53
N HIS A 363 -3.51 -1.51 -19.34
CA HIS A 363 -4.37 -0.48 -18.73
C HIS A 363 -3.67 0.87 -18.65
N PHE A 364 -2.46 0.91 -18.09
CA PHE A 364 -1.72 2.16 -17.88
C PHE A 364 -1.11 2.71 -19.18
N LEU A 365 -0.58 1.86 -20.04
CA LEU A 365 0.24 2.30 -21.18
C LEU A 365 -0.54 2.45 -22.48
N ILE A 366 -1.66 1.75 -22.63
CA ILE A 366 -2.43 1.70 -23.90
C ILE A 366 -3.88 2.14 -23.66
N ILE A 367 -4.60 1.49 -22.74
CA ILE A 367 -6.05 1.67 -22.60
C ILE A 367 -6.37 3.09 -22.10
N VAL A 368 -5.71 3.54 -21.04
CA VAL A 368 -5.95 4.89 -20.48
C VAL A 368 -5.69 5.98 -21.52
N PRO A 369 -4.53 6.07 -22.21
CA PRO A 369 -4.31 7.11 -23.21
C PRO A 369 -5.28 7.01 -24.38
N VAL A 370 -5.54 5.82 -24.93
CA VAL A 370 -6.44 5.64 -26.08
C VAL A 370 -7.88 6.05 -25.74
N ILE A 371 -8.40 5.57 -24.60
CA ILE A 371 -9.77 5.94 -24.17
C ILE A 371 -9.86 7.42 -23.82
N SER A 372 -8.81 8.01 -23.26
CA SER A 372 -8.76 9.45 -23.00
C SER A 372 -8.90 10.28 -24.27
N LEU A 373 -8.17 9.93 -25.32
CA LEU A 373 -8.23 10.60 -26.62
C LEU A 373 -9.59 10.39 -27.30
N LEU A 374 -10.13 9.16 -27.23
CA LEU A 374 -11.44 8.86 -27.79
C LEU A 374 -12.54 9.70 -27.14
N GLU A 375 -12.59 9.76 -25.81
CA GLU A 375 -13.58 10.57 -25.07
C GLU A 375 -13.42 12.07 -25.35
N ASN A 376 -12.19 12.58 -25.48
CA ASN A 376 -11.95 13.96 -25.91
C ASN A 376 -12.54 14.23 -27.31
N SER A 377 -12.32 13.31 -28.26
CA SER A 377 -12.85 13.42 -29.63
C SER A 377 -14.39 13.40 -29.67
N LEU A 378 -15.01 12.55 -28.86
CA LEU A 378 -16.49 12.49 -28.75
C LEU A 378 -17.06 13.79 -28.18
N ILE A 379 -16.39 14.43 -27.24
CA ILE A 379 -16.80 15.75 -26.72
C ILE A 379 -16.69 16.81 -27.82
N ASP A 380 -15.61 16.85 -28.59
CA ASP A 380 -15.42 17.79 -29.67
C ASP A 380 -16.49 17.64 -30.76
N LEU A 381 -16.81 16.41 -31.15
CA LEU A 381 -17.88 16.12 -32.11
C LEU A 381 -19.24 16.61 -31.61
N ASN A 382 -19.58 16.43 -30.37
CA ASN A 382 -20.82 16.91 -29.78
C ASN A 382 -20.90 18.45 -29.75
N LEU A 383 -19.78 19.11 -29.44
CA LEU A 383 -19.72 20.59 -29.48
C LEU A 383 -19.88 21.15 -30.91
N LEU A 384 -19.31 20.50 -31.91
CA LEU A 384 -19.44 20.85 -33.30
C LEU A 384 -20.90 20.67 -33.80
N TYR A 385 -21.55 19.59 -33.37
CA TYR A 385 -22.96 19.34 -33.69
C TYR A 385 -23.88 20.43 -33.11
N ARG A 386 -23.70 20.80 -31.83
CA ARG A 386 -24.48 21.85 -31.17
C ARG A 386 -24.29 23.25 -31.77
N LYS A 387 -23.17 23.54 -32.41
CA LYS A 387 -22.93 24.81 -33.10
C LYS A 387 -23.63 24.89 -34.46
N LYS A 388 -24.13 23.77 -35.01
CA LYS A 388 -24.83 23.70 -36.30
C LYS A 388 -26.35 23.73 -36.16
N ILE A 389 -26.87 23.58 -34.93
CA ILE A 389 -28.27 23.78 -34.56
C ILE A 389 -28.41 25.16 -33.95
#